data_37e98bd9e907bb6741919a715a931953
#
_entry.id   37e98bd9e907bb6741919a715a931953
#
_cell.length_a   1.000
_cell.length_b   1.000
_cell.length_c   1.000
_cell.angle_alpha   90.00
_cell.angle_beta   90.00
_cell.angle_gamma   90.00
#
_symmetry.space_group_name_H-M   'P 1'
#
loop_
_entity.id
_entity.type
_entity.pdbx_description
1 polymer ?
#
loop_
_entity_poly.entity_id
_entity_poly.type
_entity_poly.pdbx_seq_one_letter_code
_entity_poly.pdbx_strand_id
1 'polypeptide(L)'
;GQNGAGKTTTMKMVLGLLRPDQGEITICNEPVRFGQTKTNQYIGYLPDVPEFYDYMTPIRYLALCGEIIGLSKAETYQRGEELLSLVGLGNVKKTIGGFSRGMKQRLGIAQALLTRPKLLICDEPTSALDPVGRKEILDILRKISSTTTVLFSTHILSDVERICDHAALLNQGRIVVEGTLSEIKALHGHESLLLEFPVADALHTFKSQEAIQPLLNTAEANGKEIVLHSQEMEKIQHTVFSVLAETALCPIKIEIMEPSLESLFLEVIR
;
A
#
# COMPACT_ATOMS: atom_id res chain seq x y z
N GLY A 1 -2.46 -3.55 7.26
CA GLY A 1 -2.63 -3.79 8.72
C GLY A 1 -1.69 -2.96 9.57
N GLN A 2 -2.05 -2.74 10.85
CA GLN A 2 -1.24 -1.96 11.79
C GLN A 2 0.14 -2.58 12.07
N ASN A 3 1.01 -1.81 12.74
CA ASN A 3 2.28 -2.35 13.22
C ASN A 3 2.00 -3.45 14.28
N GLY A 4 2.75 -4.56 14.18
CA GLY A 4 2.53 -5.72 15.04
C GLY A 4 1.37 -6.66 14.63
N ALA A 5 0.62 -6.38 13.57
CA ALA A 5 -0.48 -7.22 13.10
C ALA A 5 -0.04 -8.61 12.57
N GLY A 6 1.26 -8.86 12.38
CA GLY A 6 1.79 -10.14 11.89
C GLY A 6 2.25 -10.15 10.43
N LYS A 7 2.26 -9.00 9.72
CA LYS A 7 2.65 -8.89 8.29
C LYS A 7 4.02 -9.50 8.00
N THR A 8 5.07 -8.96 8.63
CA THR A 8 6.45 -9.46 8.48
C THR A 8 6.60 -10.92 8.89
N THR A 9 5.90 -11.36 9.95
CA THR A 9 5.90 -12.75 10.40
C THR A 9 5.36 -13.68 9.33
N THR A 10 4.22 -13.34 8.73
CA THR A 10 3.61 -14.09 7.62
C THR A 10 4.56 -14.16 6.43
N MET A 11 5.16 -13.05 6.03
CA MET A 11 6.12 -13.03 4.93
C MET A 11 7.35 -13.91 5.21
N LYS A 12 7.89 -13.88 6.43
CA LYS A 12 9.00 -14.74 6.84
C LYS A 12 8.64 -16.24 6.81
N MET A 13 7.39 -16.59 7.12
CA MET A 13 6.91 -17.98 6.95
C MET A 13 6.84 -18.37 5.47
N VAL A 14 6.34 -17.50 4.60
CA VAL A 14 6.31 -17.71 3.13
C VAL A 14 7.71 -17.87 2.56
N LEU A 15 8.70 -17.18 3.11
CA LEU A 15 10.12 -17.27 2.73
C LEU A 15 10.83 -18.53 3.32
N GLY A 16 10.15 -19.32 4.16
CA GLY A 16 10.76 -20.46 4.86
C GLY A 16 11.75 -20.05 5.96
N LEU A 17 11.75 -18.79 6.38
CA LEU A 17 12.61 -18.24 7.46
C LEU A 17 12.01 -18.44 8.84
N LEU A 18 10.71 -18.68 8.93
CA LEU A 18 10.00 -19.04 10.15
C LEU A 18 9.16 -20.28 9.90
N ARG A 19 9.06 -21.15 10.92
CA ARG A 19 8.22 -22.34 10.87
C ARG A 19 6.80 -21.97 11.29
N PRO A 20 5.76 -22.28 10.48
CA PRO A 20 4.38 -22.19 10.95
C PRO A 20 4.11 -23.31 11.96
N ASP A 21 3.33 -23.01 13.00
CA ASP A 21 2.91 -24.01 14.00
C ASP A 21 1.87 -24.97 13.41
N GLN A 22 1.01 -24.46 12.52
CA GLN A 22 -0.05 -25.21 11.85
C GLN A 22 -0.24 -24.70 10.41
N GLY A 23 -0.82 -25.53 9.57
CA GLY A 23 -1.12 -25.20 8.17
C GLY A 23 0.05 -25.47 7.23
N GLU A 24 -0.18 -25.26 5.95
CA GLU A 24 0.79 -25.50 4.87
C GLU A 24 0.88 -24.26 3.98
N ILE A 25 2.07 -24.02 3.47
CA ILE A 25 2.35 -22.93 2.52
C ILE A 25 2.91 -23.56 1.25
N THR A 26 2.37 -23.16 0.09
CA THR A 26 2.87 -23.59 -1.22
C THR A 26 3.16 -22.39 -2.11
N ILE A 27 4.27 -22.46 -2.85
CA ILE A 27 4.66 -21.45 -3.86
C ILE A 27 4.89 -22.18 -5.17
N CYS A 28 4.15 -21.79 -6.20
CA CYS A 28 4.21 -22.44 -7.52
C CYS A 28 4.03 -23.99 -7.44
N ASN A 29 3.10 -24.45 -6.62
CA ASN A 29 2.83 -25.86 -6.32
C ASN A 29 3.96 -26.61 -5.57
N GLU A 30 4.95 -25.89 -5.06
CA GLU A 30 6.03 -26.46 -4.24
C GLU A 30 5.80 -26.11 -2.78
N PRO A 31 5.87 -27.09 -1.85
CA PRO A 31 5.70 -26.81 -0.42
C PRO A 31 6.89 -26.01 0.13
N VAL A 32 6.58 -24.95 0.87
CA VAL A 32 7.58 -24.19 1.63
C VAL A 32 7.92 -24.95 2.90
N ARG A 33 9.21 -25.19 3.12
CA ARG A 33 9.70 -25.87 4.33
C ARG A 33 10.72 -24.98 5.03
N PHE A 34 10.58 -24.88 6.35
CA PHE A 34 11.51 -24.11 7.18
C PHE A 34 12.97 -24.54 6.96
N GLY A 35 13.83 -23.57 6.73
CA GLY A 35 15.26 -23.77 6.48
C GLY A 35 15.61 -24.37 5.11
N GLN A 36 14.64 -24.58 4.21
CA GLN A 36 14.90 -25.03 2.83
C GLN A 36 14.75 -23.87 1.85
N THR A 37 15.57 -23.90 0.79
CA THR A 37 15.66 -22.81 -0.20
C THR A 37 15.02 -23.14 -1.55
N LYS A 38 14.41 -24.34 -1.70
CA LYS A 38 13.87 -24.79 -2.99
C LYS A 38 12.88 -23.80 -3.62
N THR A 39 12.01 -23.22 -2.80
CA THR A 39 11.00 -22.25 -3.25
C THR A 39 11.57 -20.85 -3.48
N ASN A 40 12.76 -20.54 -2.95
CA ASN A 40 13.37 -19.20 -3.08
C ASN A 40 13.75 -18.85 -4.52
N GLN A 41 13.90 -19.84 -5.41
CA GLN A 41 14.10 -19.58 -6.84
C GLN A 41 12.91 -18.85 -7.50
N TYR A 42 11.71 -18.96 -6.92
CA TYR A 42 10.49 -18.31 -7.41
C TYR A 42 10.22 -16.95 -6.76
N ILE A 43 10.97 -16.61 -5.69
CA ILE A 43 10.68 -15.47 -4.84
C ILE A 43 11.82 -14.45 -4.90
N GLY A 44 11.47 -13.18 -5.13
CA GLY A 44 12.31 -12.04 -4.80
C GLY A 44 11.82 -11.43 -3.50
N TYR A 45 12.73 -10.99 -2.63
CA TYR A 45 12.36 -10.40 -1.34
C TYR A 45 13.05 -9.06 -1.11
N LEU A 46 12.25 -8.06 -0.77
CA LEU A 46 12.69 -6.75 -0.29
C LEU A 46 12.30 -6.60 1.18
N PRO A 47 13.23 -6.57 2.13
CA PRO A 47 12.94 -6.25 3.53
C PRO A 47 12.63 -4.76 3.70
N ASP A 48 11.97 -4.36 4.83
CA ASP A 48 11.72 -2.96 5.18
C ASP A 48 13.00 -2.11 5.15
N VAL A 49 14.08 -2.64 5.73
CA VAL A 49 15.40 -1.98 5.71
C VAL A 49 16.39 -2.88 4.99
N PRO A 50 16.62 -2.67 3.69
CA PRO A 50 17.63 -3.43 2.96
C PRO A 50 19.04 -2.95 3.32
N GLU A 51 19.92 -3.92 3.59
CA GLU A 51 21.33 -3.68 3.91
C GLU A 51 22.22 -4.05 2.74
N PHE A 52 23.30 -3.29 2.55
CA PHE A 52 24.22 -3.41 1.43
C PHE A 52 25.67 -3.21 1.89
N TYR A 53 26.61 -3.59 1.03
CA TYR A 53 28.02 -3.24 1.22
C TYR A 53 28.25 -1.79 0.73
N ASP A 54 28.36 -0.87 1.66
CA ASP A 54 28.41 0.58 1.41
C ASP A 54 29.56 1.04 0.50
N TYR A 55 30.67 0.28 0.46
CA TYR A 55 31.84 0.57 -0.39
C TYR A 55 31.66 0.16 -1.86
N MET A 56 30.61 -0.62 -2.19
CA MET A 56 30.36 -1.07 -3.55
C MET A 56 29.57 -0.05 -4.36
N THR A 57 29.71 -0.10 -5.68
CA THR A 57 28.77 0.52 -6.62
C THR A 57 27.58 -0.40 -6.85
N PRO A 58 26.39 0.11 -7.26
CA PRO A 58 25.20 -0.71 -7.49
C PRO A 58 25.43 -1.90 -8.42
N ILE A 59 26.11 -1.67 -9.54
CA ILE A 59 26.35 -2.73 -10.52
C ILE A 59 27.30 -3.82 -9.97
N ARG A 60 28.32 -3.44 -9.19
CA ARG A 60 29.22 -4.41 -8.56
C ARG A 60 28.49 -5.23 -7.49
N TYR A 61 27.59 -4.60 -6.74
CA TYR A 61 26.77 -5.29 -5.77
C TYR A 61 25.84 -6.31 -6.43
N LEU A 62 25.14 -5.92 -7.51
CA LEU A 62 24.30 -6.84 -8.27
C LEU A 62 25.13 -7.95 -8.94
N ALA A 63 26.36 -7.65 -9.39
CA ALA A 63 27.28 -8.66 -9.90
C ALA A 63 27.63 -9.72 -8.85
N LEU A 64 27.94 -9.29 -7.61
CA LEU A 64 28.19 -10.20 -6.50
C LEU A 64 26.95 -11.07 -6.20
N CYS A 65 25.76 -10.49 -6.15
CA CYS A 65 24.51 -11.23 -5.95
C CYS A 65 24.27 -12.26 -7.07
N GLY A 66 24.53 -11.88 -8.33
CA GLY A 66 24.41 -12.78 -9.48
C GLY A 66 25.36 -13.96 -9.43
N GLU A 67 26.62 -13.74 -9.02
CA GLU A 67 27.61 -14.81 -8.83
C GLU A 67 27.16 -15.81 -7.74
N ILE A 68 26.61 -15.30 -6.63
CA ILE A 68 26.11 -16.13 -5.50
C ILE A 68 24.97 -17.05 -5.97
N ILE A 69 24.07 -16.57 -6.84
CA ILE A 69 22.95 -17.35 -7.35
C ILE A 69 23.29 -18.16 -8.62
N GLY A 70 24.54 -18.16 -9.05
CA GLY A 70 25.05 -18.99 -10.15
C GLY A 70 24.82 -18.44 -11.56
N LEU A 71 24.52 -17.15 -11.71
CA LEU A 71 24.47 -16.50 -13.05
C LEU A 71 25.89 -16.31 -13.60
N SER A 72 26.02 -16.38 -14.92
CA SER A 72 27.26 -16.01 -15.57
C SER A 72 27.55 -14.51 -15.42
N LYS A 73 28.83 -14.12 -15.51
CA LYS A 73 29.21 -12.69 -15.42
C LYS A 73 28.50 -11.84 -16.48
N ALA A 74 28.42 -12.33 -17.72
CA ALA A 74 27.78 -11.60 -18.83
C ALA A 74 26.28 -11.39 -18.55
N GLU A 75 25.57 -12.45 -18.18
CA GLU A 75 24.13 -12.37 -17.84
C GLU A 75 23.88 -11.43 -16.65
N THR A 76 24.72 -11.51 -15.62
CA THR A 76 24.58 -10.70 -14.42
C THR A 76 24.77 -9.20 -14.72
N TYR A 77 25.79 -8.85 -15.51
CA TYR A 77 26.02 -7.45 -15.89
C TYR A 77 24.88 -6.92 -16.76
N GLN A 78 24.50 -7.65 -17.82
CA GLN A 78 23.38 -7.26 -18.66
C GLN A 78 22.10 -7.07 -17.84
N ARG A 79 21.76 -8.07 -17.05
CA ARG A 79 20.55 -8.03 -16.20
C ARG A 79 20.64 -6.92 -15.15
N GLY A 80 21.81 -6.72 -14.55
CA GLY A 80 22.07 -5.64 -13.59
C GLY A 80 21.82 -4.25 -14.19
N GLU A 81 22.30 -3.98 -15.39
CA GLU A 81 22.09 -2.71 -16.09
C GLU A 81 20.60 -2.50 -16.43
N GLU A 82 19.91 -3.53 -16.93
CA GLU A 82 18.46 -3.50 -17.19
C GLU A 82 17.69 -3.14 -15.91
N LEU A 83 18.01 -3.82 -14.80
CA LEU A 83 17.32 -3.61 -13.51
C LEU A 83 17.64 -2.26 -12.90
N LEU A 84 18.90 -1.81 -12.95
CA LEU A 84 19.27 -0.47 -12.48
C LEU A 84 18.56 0.62 -13.29
N SER A 85 18.42 0.43 -14.60
CA SER A 85 17.63 1.33 -15.45
C SER A 85 16.15 1.32 -15.06
N LEU A 86 15.55 0.13 -14.83
CA LEU A 86 14.16 -0.02 -14.42
C LEU A 86 13.85 0.74 -13.13
N VAL A 87 14.77 0.68 -12.15
CA VAL A 87 14.61 1.34 -10.84
C VAL A 87 15.15 2.78 -10.81
N GLY A 88 15.54 3.35 -11.95
CA GLY A 88 16.05 4.73 -12.05
C GLY A 88 17.42 4.95 -11.43
N LEU A 89 18.28 3.92 -11.40
CA LEU A 89 19.64 3.96 -10.88
C LEU A 89 20.72 3.71 -11.97
N GLY A 90 20.36 3.59 -13.25
CA GLY A 90 21.26 3.20 -14.33
C GLY A 90 22.49 4.11 -14.53
N ASN A 91 22.36 5.41 -14.24
CA ASN A 91 23.46 6.37 -14.40
C ASN A 91 24.20 6.68 -13.09
N VAL A 92 23.92 5.96 -12.00
CA VAL A 92 24.49 6.25 -10.68
C VAL A 92 25.85 5.58 -10.53
N LYS A 93 26.92 6.39 -10.47
CA LYS A 93 28.32 5.91 -10.33
C LYS A 93 28.85 5.95 -8.90
N LYS A 94 28.15 6.63 -7.96
CA LYS A 94 28.58 6.70 -6.56
C LYS A 94 28.40 5.36 -5.84
N THR A 95 29.12 5.18 -4.75
CA THR A 95 29.00 4.01 -3.88
C THR A 95 27.66 4.03 -3.11
N ILE A 96 27.21 2.85 -2.68
CA ILE A 96 25.91 2.65 -2.00
C ILE A 96 25.85 3.38 -0.66
N GLY A 97 26.99 3.58 0.02
CA GLY A 97 27.05 4.38 1.26
C GLY A 97 26.57 5.82 1.11
N GLY A 98 26.63 6.38 -0.11
CA GLY A 98 26.07 7.70 -0.41
C GLY A 98 24.61 7.70 -0.86
N PHE A 99 23.88 6.58 -0.74
CA PHE A 99 22.50 6.48 -1.18
C PHE A 99 21.53 7.01 -0.12
N SER A 100 20.46 7.69 -0.60
CA SER A 100 19.28 7.95 0.22
C SER A 100 18.54 6.64 0.53
N ARG A 101 17.62 6.66 1.51
CA ARG A 101 16.77 5.51 1.83
C ARG A 101 15.99 5.04 0.58
N GLY A 102 15.38 5.94 -0.17
CA GLY A 102 14.66 5.62 -1.41
C GLY A 102 15.58 5.00 -2.49
N MET A 103 16.83 5.44 -2.61
CA MET A 103 17.80 4.79 -3.50
C MET A 103 18.17 3.39 -3.03
N LYS A 104 18.30 3.16 -1.72
CA LYS A 104 18.56 1.82 -1.15
C LYS A 104 17.36 0.90 -1.39
N GLN A 105 16.11 1.39 -1.20
CA GLN A 105 14.90 0.62 -1.52
C GLN A 105 14.86 0.23 -3.01
N ARG A 106 15.12 1.16 -3.91
CA ARG A 106 15.16 0.90 -5.36
C ARG A 106 16.23 -0.13 -5.74
N LEU A 107 17.40 -0.06 -5.14
CA LEU A 107 18.45 -1.07 -5.35
C LEU A 107 18.03 -2.45 -4.80
N GLY A 108 17.33 -2.50 -3.65
CA GLY A 108 16.79 -3.74 -3.09
C GLY A 108 15.74 -4.37 -4.01
N ILE A 109 14.89 -3.57 -4.65
CA ILE A 109 13.97 -4.07 -5.70
C ILE A 109 14.76 -4.67 -6.87
N ALA A 110 15.80 -3.99 -7.35
CA ALA A 110 16.64 -4.51 -8.43
C ALA A 110 17.31 -5.84 -8.05
N GLN A 111 17.83 -5.95 -6.83
CA GLN A 111 18.39 -7.18 -6.30
C GLN A 111 17.34 -8.30 -6.25
N ALA A 112 16.15 -8.03 -5.73
CA ALA A 112 15.08 -9.01 -5.59
C ALA A 112 14.60 -9.55 -6.96
N LEU A 113 14.73 -8.76 -8.03
CA LEU A 113 14.35 -9.12 -9.39
C LEU A 113 15.45 -9.85 -10.18
N LEU A 114 16.62 -10.03 -9.61
CA LEU A 114 17.79 -10.57 -10.34
C LEU A 114 17.52 -11.99 -10.87
N THR A 115 16.84 -12.82 -10.07
CA THR A 115 16.47 -14.22 -10.41
C THR A 115 15.26 -14.34 -11.33
N ARG A 116 14.67 -13.24 -11.79
CA ARG A 116 13.39 -13.24 -12.52
C ARG A 116 12.28 -13.99 -11.77
N PRO A 117 11.99 -13.60 -10.53
CA PRO A 117 11.05 -14.32 -9.67
C PRO A 117 9.63 -14.29 -10.25
N LYS A 118 8.81 -15.27 -9.89
CA LYS A 118 7.37 -15.26 -10.16
C LYS A 118 6.60 -14.45 -9.12
N LEU A 119 7.14 -14.34 -7.91
CA LEU A 119 6.58 -13.60 -6.79
C LEU A 119 7.63 -12.64 -6.22
N LEU A 120 7.33 -11.35 -6.20
CA LEU A 120 8.10 -10.34 -5.49
C LEU A 120 7.39 -10.00 -4.18
N ILE A 121 8.05 -10.25 -3.06
CA ILE A 121 7.56 -9.90 -1.71
C ILE A 121 8.30 -8.66 -1.24
N CYS A 122 7.56 -7.61 -0.84
CA CYS A 122 8.13 -6.38 -0.30
C CYS A 122 7.54 -6.08 1.08
N ASP A 123 8.40 -6.00 2.09
CA ASP A 123 7.98 -5.63 3.45
C ASP A 123 8.11 -4.12 3.63
N GLU A 124 6.99 -3.41 3.79
CA GLU A 124 6.89 -1.95 3.98
C GLU A 124 7.75 -1.13 2.99
N PRO A 125 7.64 -1.34 1.65
CA PRO A 125 8.58 -0.79 0.66
C PRO A 125 8.61 0.74 0.60
N THR A 126 7.57 1.41 1.08
CA THR A 126 7.39 2.87 1.06
C THR A 126 7.58 3.52 2.43
N SER A 127 7.84 2.71 3.47
CA SER A 127 8.02 3.18 4.85
C SER A 127 9.14 4.21 4.97
N ALA A 128 8.87 5.29 5.71
CA ALA A 128 9.80 6.39 5.98
C ALA A 128 10.46 7.01 4.72
N LEU A 129 9.76 7.01 3.59
CA LEU A 129 10.12 7.77 2.40
C LEU A 129 9.33 9.08 2.36
N ASP A 130 9.93 10.08 1.75
CA ASP A 130 9.24 11.32 1.38
C ASP A 130 8.18 11.06 0.28
N PRO A 131 7.22 11.96 0.04
CA PRO A 131 6.17 11.74 -0.95
C PRO A 131 6.67 11.43 -2.36
N VAL A 132 7.81 12.01 -2.77
CA VAL A 132 8.39 11.79 -4.09
C VAL A 132 8.98 10.38 -4.19
N GLY A 133 9.81 9.98 -3.23
CA GLY A 133 10.41 8.65 -3.19
C GLY A 133 9.36 7.54 -3.07
N ARG A 134 8.29 7.79 -2.29
CA ARG A 134 7.14 6.89 -2.17
C ARG A 134 6.45 6.69 -3.52
N LYS A 135 6.17 7.78 -4.25
CA LYS A 135 5.59 7.72 -5.59
C LYS A 135 6.47 6.92 -6.55
N GLU A 136 7.79 7.17 -6.54
CA GLU A 136 8.73 6.44 -7.40
C GLU A 136 8.70 4.93 -7.15
N ILE A 137 8.68 4.48 -5.88
CA ILE A 137 8.60 3.06 -5.53
C ILE A 137 7.28 2.45 -6.04
N LEU A 138 6.14 3.11 -5.79
CA LEU A 138 4.84 2.62 -6.25
C LEU A 138 4.77 2.50 -7.78
N ASP A 139 5.31 3.48 -8.50
CA ASP A 139 5.36 3.47 -9.97
C ASP A 139 6.26 2.33 -10.50
N ILE A 140 7.36 2.02 -9.80
CA ILE A 140 8.22 0.86 -10.10
C ILE A 140 7.46 -0.45 -9.85
N LEU A 141 6.82 -0.63 -8.69
CA LEU A 141 6.06 -1.84 -8.37
C LEU A 141 4.92 -2.08 -9.36
N ARG A 142 4.22 -1.01 -9.77
CA ARG A 142 3.18 -1.08 -10.82
C ARG A 142 3.74 -1.55 -12.17
N LYS A 143 4.92 -1.11 -12.57
CA LYS A 143 5.56 -1.60 -13.79
C LYS A 143 5.93 -3.09 -13.69
N ILE A 144 6.41 -3.52 -12.54
CA ILE A 144 6.81 -4.91 -12.29
C ILE A 144 5.59 -5.83 -12.27
N SER A 145 4.43 -5.39 -11.75
CA SER A 145 3.22 -6.21 -11.63
C SER A 145 2.67 -6.70 -12.98
N SER A 146 3.07 -6.11 -14.10
CA SER A 146 2.70 -6.60 -15.43
C SER A 146 3.34 -7.94 -15.80
N THR A 147 4.44 -8.34 -15.14
CA THR A 147 5.22 -9.55 -15.46
C THR A 147 5.49 -10.45 -14.25
N THR A 148 5.34 -9.92 -13.05
CA THR A 148 5.65 -10.62 -11.79
C THR A 148 4.54 -10.33 -10.78
N THR A 149 4.03 -11.35 -10.10
CA THR A 149 3.11 -11.12 -8.99
C THR A 149 3.81 -10.34 -7.88
N VAL A 150 3.23 -9.23 -7.44
CA VAL A 150 3.77 -8.39 -6.37
C VAL A 150 2.90 -8.52 -5.14
N LEU A 151 3.48 -8.95 -4.03
CA LEU A 151 2.88 -8.96 -2.70
C LEU A 151 3.65 -7.97 -1.83
N PHE A 152 3.00 -6.92 -1.34
CA PHE A 152 3.65 -6.03 -0.40
C PHE A 152 2.83 -5.79 0.86
N SER A 153 3.52 -5.60 1.97
CA SER A 153 2.90 -5.15 3.22
C SER A 153 2.98 -3.64 3.32
N THR A 154 1.96 -3.05 3.89
CA THR A 154 2.00 -1.63 4.27
C THR A 154 0.97 -1.34 5.36
N HIS A 155 1.23 -0.31 6.14
CA HIS A 155 0.24 0.33 7.02
C HIS A 155 -0.37 1.58 6.36
N ILE A 156 0.06 1.94 5.15
CA ILE A 156 -0.36 3.14 4.41
C ILE A 156 -1.43 2.72 3.40
N LEU A 157 -2.70 2.97 3.73
CA LEU A 157 -3.84 2.49 2.95
C LEU A 157 -3.95 3.13 1.57
N SER A 158 -3.55 4.38 1.42
CA SER A 158 -3.51 5.07 0.12
C SER A 158 -2.51 4.46 -0.87
N ASP A 159 -1.49 3.71 -0.42
CA ASP A 159 -0.61 2.95 -1.32
C ASP A 159 -1.34 1.74 -1.89
N VAL A 160 -2.14 1.07 -1.06
CA VAL A 160 -2.97 -0.07 -1.47
C VAL A 160 -3.96 0.37 -2.53
N GLU A 161 -4.72 1.45 -2.29
CA GLU A 161 -5.70 1.98 -3.25
C GLU A 161 -5.07 2.38 -4.58
N ARG A 162 -3.82 2.80 -4.56
CA ARG A 162 -3.12 3.30 -5.75
C ARG A 162 -2.66 2.20 -6.69
N ILE A 163 -2.20 1.06 -6.20
CA ILE A 163 -1.51 0.06 -7.05
C ILE A 163 -2.00 -1.38 -6.90
N CYS A 164 -2.83 -1.70 -5.91
CA CYS A 164 -3.31 -3.07 -5.70
C CYS A 164 -4.60 -3.36 -6.45
N ASP A 165 -4.73 -4.61 -6.89
CA ASP A 165 -5.99 -5.17 -7.38
C ASP A 165 -6.73 -5.90 -6.25
N HIS A 166 -5.98 -6.54 -5.35
CA HIS A 166 -6.48 -7.30 -4.21
C HIS A 166 -5.82 -6.82 -2.92
N ALA A 167 -6.54 -6.90 -1.82
CA ALA A 167 -6.02 -6.58 -0.51
C ALA A 167 -6.50 -7.58 0.54
N ALA A 168 -5.67 -7.80 1.56
CA ALA A 168 -6.05 -8.53 2.77
C ALA A 168 -5.71 -7.66 3.98
N LEU A 169 -6.70 -7.42 4.84
CA LEU A 169 -6.54 -6.67 6.07
C LEU A 169 -6.17 -7.62 7.21
N LEU A 170 -4.95 -7.49 7.71
CA LEU A 170 -4.45 -8.26 8.83
C LEU A 170 -4.60 -7.46 10.12
N ASN A 171 -5.29 -8.03 11.12
CA ASN A 171 -5.45 -7.46 12.45
C ASN A 171 -5.21 -8.54 13.51
N GLN A 172 -4.31 -8.30 14.46
CA GLN A 172 -3.97 -9.23 15.55
C GLN A 172 -3.70 -10.67 15.07
N GLY A 173 -2.97 -10.82 13.98
CA GLY A 173 -2.61 -12.11 13.40
C GLY A 173 -3.73 -12.83 12.63
N ARG A 174 -4.87 -12.17 12.39
CA ARG A 174 -6.00 -12.73 11.64
C ARG A 174 -6.30 -11.88 10.41
N ILE A 175 -6.65 -12.53 9.31
CA ILE A 175 -7.23 -11.84 8.15
C ILE A 175 -8.69 -11.53 8.51
N VAL A 176 -9.03 -10.25 8.55
CA VAL A 176 -10.38 -9.77 8.91
C VAL A 176 -11.19 -9.36 7.69
N VAL A 177 -10.51 -8.96 6.62
CA VAL A 177 -11.10 -8.64 5.31
C VAL A 177 -10.14 -9.08 4.23
N GLU A 178 -10.62 -9.68 3.15
CA GLU A 178 -9.85 -9.97 1.94
C GLU A 178 -10.74 -9.93 0.70
N GLY A 179 -10.16 -9.58 -0.44
CA GLY A 179 -10.86 -9.53 -1.73
C GLY A 179 -10.25 -8.51 -2.69
N THR A 180 -10.90 -8.29 -3.80
CA THR A 180 -10.60 -7.16 -4.69
C THR A 180 -10.92 -5.84 -3.99
N LEU A 181 -10.23 -4.76 -4.37
CA LEU A 181 -10.54 -3.44 -3.80
C LEU A 181 -11.99 -3.03 -4.03
N SER A 182 -12.56 -3.39 -5.17
CA SER A 182 -13.97 -3.12 -5.49
C SER A 182 -14.92 -3.87 -4.57
N GLU A 183 -14.67 -5.17 -4.32
CA GLU A 183 -15.47 -5.98 -3.39
C GLU A 183 -15.39 -5.45 -1.96
N ILE A 184 -14.17 -5.15 -1.51
CA ILE A 184 -13.95 -4.60 -0.16
C ILE A 184 -14.69 -3.27 0.00
N LYS A 185 -14.58 -2.37 -0.96
CA LYS A 185 -15.29 -1.08 -0.94
C LYS A 185 -16.82 -1.26 -0.98
N ALA A 186 -17.33 -2.20 -1.78
CA ALA A 186 -18.75 -2.46 -1.89
C ALA A 186 -19.37 -3.08 -0.63
N LEU A 187 -18.63 -3.94 0.07
CA LEU A 187 -19.13 -4.63 1.27
C LEU A 187 -19.16 -3.75 2.52
N HIS A 188 -18.24 -2.82 2.63
CA HIS A 188 -18.01 -2.06 3.86
C HIS A 188 -18.11 -0.54 3.66
N GLY A 189 -18.19 -0.07 2.42
CA GLY A 189 -18.11 1.34 2.12
C GLY A 189 -19.48 1.98 2.03
N HIS A 190 -19.72 3.00 2.83
CA HIS A 190 -20.82 3.92 2.63
C HIS A 190 -20.30 5.16 1.91
N GLU A 191 -21.00 5.58 0.86
CA GLU A 191 -20.76 6.88 0.27
C GLU A 191 -20.93 7.95 1.36
N SER A 192 -20.16 9.00 1.27
CA SER A 192 -20.23 10.10 2.22
C SER A 192 -20.38 11.41 1.47
N LEU A 193 -21.15 12.34 2.03
CA LEU A 193 -21.30 13.68 1.49
C LEU A 193 -20.48 14.66 2.33
N LEU A 194 -19.41 15.21 1.75
CA LEU A 194 -18.62 16.28 2.34
C LEU A 194 -19.23 17.63 1.96
N LEU A 195 -19.42 18.47 2.97
CA LEU A 195 -19.79 19.89 2.82
C LEU A 195 -18.73 20.73 3.53
N GLU A 196 -18.16 21.71 2.83
CA GLU A 196 -17.28 22.72 3.42
C GLU A 196 -17.95 24.09 3.35
N PHE A 197 -18.09 24.75 4.48
CA PHE A 197 -18.67 26.09 4.59
C PHE A 197 -17.60 27.17 4.66
N PRO A 198 -17.89 28.41 4.22
CA PRO A 198 -16.90 29.51 4.25
C PRO A 198 -16.47 29.86 5.69
N VAL A 199 -17.39 29.75 6.63
CA VAL A 199 -17.19 30.06 8.05
C VAL A 199 -17.83 29.00 8.97
N ALA A 200 -17.32 28.84 10.19
CA ALA A 200 -17.83 27.87 11.16
C ALA A 200 -19.29 28.17 11.58
N ASP A 201 -19.69 29.44 11.62
CA ASP A 201 -21.06 29.85 11.97
C ASP A 201 -22.08 29.35 10.94
N ALA A 202 -21.72 29.31 9.64
CA ALA A 202 -22.57 28.75 8.61
C ALA A 202 -22.80 27.25 8.82
N LEU A 203 -21.75 26.51 9.19
CA LEU A 203 -21.88 25.09 9.56
C LEU A 203 -22.76 24.92 10.79
N HIS A 204 -22.62 25.78 11.80
CA HIS A 204 -23.44 25.73 13.01
C HIS A 204 -24.92 25.95 12.65
N THR A 205 -25.22 26.94 11.81
CA THR A 205 -26.56 27.21 11.31
C THR A 205 -27.14 26.03 10.53
N PHE A 206 -26.33 25.41 9.67
CA PHE A 206 -26.70 24.20 8.92
C PHE A 206 -27.04 23.03 9.88
N LYS A 207 -26.16 22.78 10.86
CA LYS A 207 -26.38 21.72 11.87
C LYS A 207 -27.61 21.95 12.74
N SER A 208 -28.05 23.18 12.95
CA SER A 208 -29.22 23.49 13.79
C SER A 208 -30.58 23.24 13.08
N GLN A 209 -30.55 22.95 11.78
CA GLN A 209 -31.79 22.67 11.02
C GLN A 209 -32.41 21.32 11.42
N GLU A 210 -33.72 21.29 11.64
CA GLU A 210 -34.45 20.10 12.10
C GLU A 210 -34.25 18.90 11.17
N ALA A 211 -34.28 19.12 9.86
CA ALA A 211 -34.07 18.08 8.84
C ALA A 211 -32.67 17.48 8.85
N ILE A 212 -31.67 18.20 9.38
CA ILE A 212 -30.28 17.74 9.46
C ILE A 212 -29.98 16.96 10.75
N GLN A 213 -30.73 17.21 11.83
CA GLN A 213 -30.53 16.58 13.13
C GLN A 213 -30.40 15.05 13.08
N PRO A 214 -31.27 14.31 12.35
CA PRO A 214 -31.14 12.85 12.24
C PRO A 214 -29.83 12.38 11.60
N LEU A 215 -29.25 13.19 10.70
CA LEU A 215 -28.02 12.88 9.98
C LEU A 215 -26.77 13.11 10.80
N LEU A 216 -26.88 13.88 11.89
CA LEU A 216 -25.72 14.19 12.75
C LEU A 216 -25.25 13.00 13.60
N ASN A 217 -26.08 11.97 13.75
CA ASN A 217 -25.72 10.78 14.55
C ASN A 217 -24.52 10.00 13.95
N THR A 218 -24.37 10.06 12.63
CA THR A 218 -23.28 9.40 11.87
C THR A 218 -22.33 10.41 11.22
N ALA A 219 -22.46 11.70 11.54
CA ALA A 219 -21.70 12.75 10.93
C ALA A 219 -20.38 13.03 11.67
N GLU A 220 -19.35 13.32 10.91
CA GLU A 220 -18.07 13.84 11.42
C GLU A 220 -17.97 15.32 11.07
N ALA A 221 -17.73 16.18 12.05
CA ALA A 221 -17.60 17.61 11.81
C ALA A 221 -16.25 18.11 12.34
N ASN A 222 -15.52 18.87 11.53
CA ASN A 222 -14.24 19.45 11.88
C ASN A 222 -14.14 20.90 11.36
N GLY A 223 -14.06 21.87 12.28
CA GLY A 223 -13.98 23.28 11.93
C GLY A 223 -15.18 23.79 11.12
N LYS A 224 -15.02 23.93 9.83
CA LYS A 224 -16.07 24.37 8.87
C LYS A 224 -16.51 23.28 7.90
N GLU A 225 -16.07 22.05 8.10
CA GLU A 225 -16.40 20.89 7.30
C GLU A 225 -17.32 19.93 8.05
N ILE A 226 -18.19 19.28 7.30
CA ILE A 226 -19.02 18.17 7.80
C ILE A 226 -19.05 17.05 6.76
N VAL A 227 -18.89 15.82 7.22
CA VAL A 227 -19.03 14.60 6.44
C VAL A 227 -20.26 13.85 6.94
N LEU A 228 -21.21 13.61 6.06
CA LEU A 228 -22.44 12.87 6.34
C LEU A 228 -22.34 11.48 5.72
N HIS A 229 -22.43 10.42 6.55
CA HIS A 229 -22.37 9.02 6.10
C HIS A 229 -23.77 8.44 5.94
N SER A 230 -24.04 7.70 4.84
CA SER A 230 -25.32 7.03 4.64
C SER A 230 -25.27 5.91 3.63
N GLN A 231 -26.18 4.95 3.81
CA GLN A 231 -26.49 3.92 2.81
C GLN A 231 -27.45 4.42 1.73
N GLU A 232 -28.15 5.55 1.96
CA GLU A 232 -29.15 6.12 1.06
C GLU A 232 -28.73 7.54 0.63
N MET A 233 -27.63 7.61 -0.13
CA MET A 233 -27.00 8.89 -0.51
C MET A 233 -27.95 9.84 -1.23
N GLU A 234 -28.81 9.34 -2.12
CA GLU A 234 -29.79 10.18 -2.84
C GLU A 234 -30.73 10.92 -1.88
N LYS A 235 -31.22 10.25 -0.81
CA LYS A 235 -32.07 10.89 0.18
C LYS A 235 -31.35 11.97 0.96
N ILE A 236 -30.12 11.71 1.36
CA ILE A 236 -29.28 12.71 2.05
C ILE A 236 -29.05 13.91 1.15
N GLN A 237 -28.69 13.71 -0.10
CA GLN A 237 -28.48 14.80 -1.05
C GLN A 237 -29.74 15.66 -1.18
N HIS A 238 -30.91 15.05 -1.37
CA HIS A 238 -32.16 15.78 -1.44
C HIS A 238 -32.45 16.62 -0.18
N THR A 239 -32.28 16.01 0.98
CA THR A 239 -32.45 16.71 2.27
C THR A 239 -31.49 17.88 2.42
N VAL A 240 -30.21 17.64 2.17
CA VAL A 240 -29.16 18.66 2.26
C VAL A 240 -29.42 19.82 1.29
N PHE A 241 -29.69 19.52 0.01
CA PHE A 241 -29.96 20.56 -0.98
C PHE A 241 -31.20 21.37 -0.68
N SER A 242 -32.27 20.75 -0.17
CA SER A 242 -33.47 21.47 0.27
C SER A 242 -33.14 22.45 1.41
N VAL A 243 -32.41 21.99 2.42
CA VAL A 243 -32.02 22.82 3.56
C VAL A 243 -31.08 23.97 3.12
N LEU A 244 -30.11 23.70 2.24
CA LEU A 244 -29.25 24.76 1.72
C LEU A 244 -30.02 25.82 0.94
N ALA A 245 -31.03 25.43 0.16
CA ALA A 245 -31.87 26.36 -0.59
C ALA A 245 -32.76 27.19 0.36
N GLU A 246 -33.40 26.57 1.37
CA GLU A 246 -34.27 27.25 2.34
C GLU A 246 -33.50 28.24 3.22
N THR A 247 -32.28 27.89 3.61
CA THR A 247 -31.47 28.72 4.51
C THR A 247 -30.56 29.69 3.77
N ALA A 248 -30.53 29.66 2.45
CA ALA A 248 -29.61 30.42 1.59
C ALA A 248 -28.13 30.22 1.97
N LEU A 249 -27.79 29.07 2.60
CA LEU A 249 -26.40 28.70 2.91
C LEU A 249 -25.72 28.20 1.64
N CYS A 250 -24.52 28.73 1.37
CA CYS A 250 -23.72 28.38 0.21
C CYS A 250 -22.41 27.72 0.67
N PRO A 251 -22.30 26.39 0.68
CA PRO A 251 -21.02 25.72 0.88
C PRO A 251 -20.03 26.11 -0.22
N ILE A 252 -18.75 26.18 0.12
CA ILE A 252 -17.67 26.42 -0.86
C ILE A 252 -17.27 25.10 -1.55
N LYS A 253 -17.60 23.94 -0.95
CA LYS A 253 -17.36 22.62 -1.51
C LYS A 253 -18.51 21.69 -1.15
N ILE A 254 -18.96 20.91 -2.14
CA ILE A 254 -19.85 19.78 -1.99
C ILE A 254 -19.24 18.63 -2.79
N GLU A 255 -18.94 17.52 -2.13
CA GLU A 255 -18.30 16.38 -2.78
C GLU A 255 -18.88 15.06 -2.26
N ILE A 256 -19.23 14.17 -3.19
CA ILE A 256 -19.52 12.79 -2.84
C ILE A 256 -18.19 12.06 -2.73
N MET A 257 -17.85 11.62 -1.53
CA MET A 257 -16.67 10.85 -1.29
C MET A 257 -16.98 9.37 -1.43
N GLU A 258 -16.23 8.69 -2.30
CA GLU A 258 -16.24 7.24 -2.33
C GLU A 258 -15.67 6.66 -1.03
N PRO A 259 -16.10 5.45 -0.63
CA PRO A 259 -15.55 4.77 0.55
C PRO A 259 -14.04 4.61 0.40
N SER A 260 -13.30 5.07 1.38
CA SER A 260 -11.85 4.87 1.45
C SER A 260 -11.52 3.61 2.25
N LEU A 261 -10.38 2.97 1.94
CA LEU A 261 -9.90 1.87 2.78
C LEU A 261 -9.62 2.32 4.21
N GLU A 262 -9.39 3.62 4.44
CA GLU A 262 -9.11 4.18 5.76
C GLU A 262 -10.35 4.20 6.64
N SER A 263 -11.49 4.63 6.10
CA SER A 263 -12.78 4.57 6.81
C SER A 263 -13.18 3.13 7.15
N LEU A 264 -13.03 2.21 6.19
CA LEU A 264 -13.24 0.78 6.38
C LEU A 264 -12.36 0.18 7.47
N PHE A 265 -11.08 0.54 7.47
CA PHE A 265 -10.11 0.07 8.45
C PHE A 265 -10.52 0.46 9.87
N LEU A 266 -10.98 1.71 10.07
CA LEU A 266 -11.43 2.20 11.37
C LEU A 266 -12.72 1.50 11.83
N GLU A 267 -13.60 1.11 10.92
CA GLU A 267 -14.82 0.38 11.24
C GLU A 267 -14.54 -1.07 11.67
N VAL A 268 -13.67 -1.76 10.96
CA VAL A 268 -13.36 -3.20 11.19
C VAL A 268 -12.49 -3.42 12.46
N ILE A 269 -11.76 -2.40 12.93
CA ILE A 269 -10.88 -2.51 14.12
C ILE A 269 -11.60 -2.10 15.42
N ARG A 270 -12.74 -1.43 15.34
CA ARG A 270 -13.59 -1.17 16.50
C ARG A 270 -14.23 -2.44 17.00
#